data_481b2345d5990c0d72d7696abb792dc6
#
_entry.id   481b2345d5990c0d72d7696abb792dc6
#
_cell.length_a   1.000
_cell.length_b   1.000
_cell.length_c   1.000
_cell.angle_alpha   90.00
_cell.angle_beta   90.00
_cell.angle_gamma   90.00
#
_symmetry.space_group_name_H-M   'P 1'
#
loop_
_entity.id
_entity.type
_entity.pdbx_description
1 polymer ?
#
loop_
_entity_poly.entity_id
_entity_poly.type
_entity_poly.pdbx_seq_one_letter_code
_entity_poly.pdbx_strand_id
1 'polypeptide(L)'
;MIDFKSKVELAGQRSSSYVRHTPLEHSPYLSNLSGANVYLKLDNIQKTGSFKFRGAISKITSMSGEEKNCGVVTASTGNHGAACSLAMSMLGVKGKIVVPENVHKNKVENILNLGGEVEYYGDDCIHAEEKAQEISRTTGATYISPYNDE
;
A
#
# COMPACT_ATOMS: atom_id res chain seq x y z
N MET A 1 23.22 7.58 -9.75
CA MET A 1 22.85 6.16 -9.55
C MET A 1 22.04 6.08 -8.26
N ILE A 2 20.82 5.51 -8.28
CA ILE A 2 19.98 5.40 -7.08
C ILE A 2 20.60 4.35 -6.17
N ASP A 3 20.92 4.73 -4.92
CA ASP A 3 21.38 3.78 -3.92
C ASP A 3 20.18 3.02 -3.31
N PHE A 4 19.77 1.97 -4.01
CA PHE A 4 18.67 1.11 -3.59
C PHE A 4 18.90 0.46 -2.24
N LYS A 5 20.14 0.11 -1.90
CA LYS A 5 20.47 -0.56 -0.64
C LYS A 5 20.13 0.34 0.55
N SER A 6 20.66 1.56 0.58
CA SER A 6 20.38 2.50 1.65
C SER A 6 18.90 2.88 1.74
N LYS A 7 18.21 3.03 0.59
CA LYS A 7 16.75 3.29 0.58
C LYS A 7 15.96 2.14 1.21
N VAL A 8 16.30 0.90 0.87
CA VAL A 8 15.63 -0.31 1.43
C VAL A 8 15.91 -0.45 2.93
N GLU A 9 17.15 -0.23 3.38
CA GLU A 9 17.51 -0.28 4.80
C GLU A 9 16.75 0.77 5.61
N LEU A 10 16.68 2.01 5.15
CA LEU A 10 15.90 3.09 5.77
C LEU A 10 14.39 2.78 5.80
N ALA A 11 13.84 2.27 4.71
CA ALA A 11 12.44 1.83 4.66
C ALA A 11 12.17 0.71 5.67
N GLY A 12 13.08 -0.26 5.77
CA GLY A 12 13.03 -1.34 6.75
C GLY A 12 13.02 -0.83 8.18
N GLN A 13 13.95 0.09 8.52
CA GLN A 13 14.01 0.71 9.85
C GLN A 13 12.71 1.42 10.22
N ARG A 14 12.19 2.28 9.33
CA ARG A 14 10.95 3.04 9.56
C ARG A 14 9.72 2.14 9.75
N SER A 15 9.64 1.05 9.02
CA SER A 15 8.47 0.18 9.01
C SER A 15 8.52 -1.00 9.98
N SER A 16 9.68 -1.29 10.58
CA SER A 16 9.93 -2.52 11.36
C SER A 16 8.94 -2.77 12.50
N SER A 17 8.54 -1.72 13.23
CA SER A 17 7.58 -1.81 14.35
C SER A 17 6.13 -2.02 13.90
N TYR A 18 5.83 -1.80 12.64
CA TYR A 18 4.47 -1.87 12.10
C TYR A 18 4.18 -3.16 11.35
N VAL A 19 5.20 -3.76 10.72
CA VAL A 19 5.03 -4.95 9.89
C VAL A 19 5.23 -6.24 10.69
N ARG A 20 4.63 -7.34 10.21
CA ARG A 20 4.96 -8.66 10.71
C ARG A 20 6.29 -9.12 10.13
N HIS A 21 7.12 -9.75 10.95
CA HIS A 21 8.27 -10.50 10.46
C HIS A 21 7.77 -11.82 9.87
N THR A 22 7.59 -11.86 8.56
CA THR A 22 7.07 -13.04 7.86
C THR A 22 8.20 -14.06 7.60
N PRO A 23 7.89 -15.37 7.62
CA PRO A 23 8.89 -16.41 7.36
C PRO A 23 9.51 -16.33 5.97
N LEU A 24 10.73 -16.87 5.86
CA LEU A 24 11.40 -17.16 4.61
C LEU A 24 11.60 -18.67 4.52
N GLU A 25 10.78 -19.35 3.72
CA GLU A 25 10.71 -20.81 3.65
C GLU A 25 11.39 -21.36 2.39
N HIS A 26 12.26 -22.35 2.55
CA HIS A 26 12.84 -23.06 1.42
C HIS A 26 11.76 -23.91 0.72
N SER A 27 11.69 -23.80 -0.62
CA SER A 27 10.77 -24.60 -1.43
C SER A 27 11.52 -25.72 -2.18
N PRO A 28 11.52 -26.96 -1.67
CA PRO A 28 12.19 -28.05 -2.35
C PRO A 28 11.62 -28.30 -3.75
N TYR A 29 10.30 -28.18 -3.90
CA TYR A 29 9.63 -28.38 -5.18
C TYR A 29 10.10 -27.38 -6.25
N LEU A 30 10.07 -26.08 -5.94
CA LEU A 30 10.51 -25.05 -6.88
C LEU A 30 12.03 -25.08 -7.11
N SER A 31 12.78 -25.47 -6.10
CA SER A 31 14.24 -25.64 -6.23
C SER A 31 14.60 -26.78 -7.19
N ASN A 32 13.93 -27.92 -7.07
CA ASN A 32 14.12 -29.05 -8.00
C ASN A 32 13.68 -28.70 -9.43
N LEU A 33 12.57 -27.97 -9.58
CA LEU A 33 12.05 -27.57 -10.90
C LEU A 33 12.98 -26.58 -11.61
N SER A 34 13.57 -25.63 -10.88
CA SER A 34 14.40 -24.54 -11.45
C SER A 34 15.91 -24.85 -11.48
N GLY A 35 16.37 -25.85 -10.75
CA GLY A 35 17.79 -26.10 -10.55
C GLY A 35 18.51 -25.07 -9.64
N ALA A 36 17.76 -24.24 -8.91
CA ALA A 36 18.27 -23.19 -8.02
C ALA A 36 17.73 -23.34 -6.59
N ASN A 37 18.36 -22.72 -5.61
CA ASN A 37 17.81 -22.64 -4.26
C ASN A 37 16.70 -21.59 -4.21
N VAL A 38 15.44 -22.01 -4.15
CA VAL A 38 14.27 -21.13 -4.13
C VAL A 38 13.71 -21.01 -2.73
N TYR A 39 13.54 -19.77 -2.27
CA TYR A 39 12.92 -19.42 -1.00
C TYR A 39 11.67 -18.56 -1.21
N LEU A 40 10.65 -18.83 -0.43
CA LEU A 40 9.38 -18.10 -0.45
C LEU A 40 9.30 -17.15 0.75
N LYS A 41 9.24 -15.85 0.49
CA LYS A 41 8.92 -14.85 1.50
C LYS A 41 7.40 -14.78 1.66
N LEU A 42 6.87 -15.28 2.80
CA LEU A 42 5.45 -15.51 3.00
C LEU A 42 4.69 -14.21 3.35
N ASP A 43 4.69 -13.21 2.48
CA ASP A 43 3.95 -11.97 2.71
C ASP A 43 2.43 -12.07 2.47
N ASN A 44 1.94 -13.22 2.07
CA ASN A 44 0.51 -13.56 2.13
C ASN A 44 -0.04 -13.62 3.57
N ILE A 45 0.85 -13.74 4.57
CA ILE A 45 0.47 -13.66 6.00
C ILE A 45 0.82 -12.31 6.64
N GLN A 46 1.19 -11.28 5.85
CA GLN A 46 1.33 -9.91 6.34
C GLN A 46 -0.05 -9.38 6.77
N LYS A 47 -0.09 -8.27 7.55
CA LYS A 47 -1.32 -7.70 8.17
C LYS A 47 -2.50 -7.53 7.21
N THR A 48 -2.26 -7.19 5.94
CA THR A 48 -3.30 -7.06 4.91
C THR A 48 -3.32 -8.21 3.90
N GLY A 49 -2.69 -9.34 4.22
CA GLY A 49 -2.63 -10.50 3.33
C GLY A 49 -1.72 -10.32 2.11
N SER A 50 -0.90 -9.27 2.05
CA SER A 50 0.01 -9.01 0.93
C SER A 50 1.21 -8.16 1.32
N PHE A 51 2.25 -8.18 0.47
CA PHE A 51 3.45 -7.35 0.62
C PHE A 51 3.17 -5.83 0.53
N LYS A 52 2.05 -5.42 -0.05
CA LYS A 52 1.70 -4.00 -0.27
C LYS A 52 1.72 -3.18 1.02
N PHE A 53 1.43 -3.79 2.16
CA PHE A 53 1.46 -3.09 3.45
C PHE A 53 2.87 -2.56 3.79
N ARG A 54 3.94 -3.23 3.39
CA ARG A 54 5.32 -2.76 3.60
C ARG A 54 5.58 -1.43 2.90
N GLY A 55 5.16 -1.31 1.63
CA GLY A 55 5.30 -0.07 0.86
C GLY A 55 4.43 1.05 1.43
N ALA A 56 3.15 0.79 1.69
CA ALA A 56 2.21 1.78 2.21
C ALA A 56 2.68 2.37 3.56
N ILE A 57 3.03 1.53 4.53
CA ILE A 57 3.51 2.00 5.83
C ILE A 57 4.85 2.72 5.72
N SER A 58 5.77 2.24 4.88
CA SER A 58 7.06 2.91 4.65
C SER A 58 6.87 4.29 4.03
N LYS A 59 5.98 4.44 3.05
CA LYS A 59 5.68 5.74 2.42
C LYS A 59 5.11 6.71 3.44
N ILE A 60 4.03 6.34 4.15
CA ILE A 60 3.36 7.24 5.09
C ILE A 60 4.28 7.59 6.28
N THR A 61 5.11 6.67 6.75
CA THR A 61 6.08 6.98 7.82
C THR A 61 7.17 7.95 7.37
N SER A 62 7.51 7.98 6.07
CA SER A 62 8.52 8.91 5.52
C SER A 62 8.01 10.32 5.29
N MET A 63 6.69 10.54 5.28
CA MET A 63 6.07 11.84 5.08
C MET A 63 6.37 12.80 6.23
N SER A 64 6.54 14.07 5.89
CA SER A 64 6.65 15.17 6.86
C SER A 64 5.36 15.37 7.66
N GLY A 65 5.41 16.16 8.72
CA GLY A 65 4.21 16.53 9.48
C GLY A 65 3.19 17.32 8.65
N GLU A 66 3.66 18.19 7.76
CA GLU A 66 2.81 18.97 6.86
C GLU A 66 2.09 18.08 5.85
N GLU A 67 2.82 17.15 5.20
CA GLU A 67 2.23 16.17 4.28
C GLU A 67 1.19 15.28 4.97
N LYS A 68 1.47 14.82 6.20
CA LYS A 68 0.50 14.03 6.99
C LYS A 68 -0.75 14.84 7.35
N ASN A 69 -0.62 16.14 7.61
CA ASN A 69 -1.75 17.02 7.89
C ASN A 69 -2.61 17.27 6.64
N CYS A 70 -2.01 17.36 5.45
CA CYS A 70 -2.74 17.43 4.18
C CYS A 70 -3.45 16.11 3.86
N GLY A 71 -2.94 14.99 4.40
CA GLY A 71 -3.53 13.67 4.22
C GLY A 71 -3.00 12.90 3.02
N VAL A 72 -3.66 11.79 2.75
CA VAL A 72 -3.26 10.81 1.72
C VAL A 72 -4.43 10.51 0.79
N VAL A 73 -4.16 10.31 -0.48
CA VAL A 73 -5.12 9.80 -1.45
C VAL A 73 -4.48 8.73 -2.32
N THR A 74 -5.24 7.71 -2.65
CA THR A 74 -4.84 6.69 -3.64
C THR A 74 -6.05 6.13 -4.35
N ALA A 75 -5.84 5.44 -5.47
CA ALA A 75 -6.88 4.70 -6.16
C ALA A 75 -6.53 3.21 -6.19
N SER A 76 -7.38 2.38 -5.57
CA SER A 76 -7.22 0.93 -5.64
C SER A 76 -8.39 0.20 -4.99
N THR A 77 -8.91 -0.80 -5.68
CA THR A 77 -9.93 -1.73 -5.13
C THR A 77 -9.34 -2.97 -4.47
N GLY A 78 -8.01 -3.12 -4.48
CA GLY A 78 -7.32 -4.35 -4.08
C GLY A 78 -6.36 -4.18 -2.90
N ASN A 79 -5.31 -4.98 -2.93
CA ASN A 79 -4.31 -5.06 -1.85
C ASN A 79 -3.63 -3.71 -1.53
N HIS A 80 -3.50 -2.81 -2.50
CA HIS A 80 -2.90 -1.50 -2.28
C HIS A 80 -3.84 -0.59 -1.47
N GLY A 81 -5.13 -0.53 -1.85
CA GLY A 81 -6.13 0.22 -1.08
C GLY A 81 -6.24 -0.25 0.35
N ALA A 82 -6.32 -1.58 0.56
CA ALA A 82 -6.33 -2.19 1.89
C ALA A 82 -5.06 -1.84 2.70
N ALA A 83 -3.90 -1.86 2.06
CA ALA A 83 -2.63 -1.53 2.70
C ALA A 83 -2.54 -0.07 3.11
N CYS A 84 -2.95 0.87 2.25
CA CYS A 84 -3.00 2.30 2.56
C CYS A 84 -4.01 2.59 3.67
N SER A 85 -5.20 1.97 3.64
CA SER A 85 -6.22 2.13 4.69
C SER A 85 -5.68 1.76 6.07
N LEU A 86 -5.10 0.57 6.19
CA LEU A 86 -4.51 0.14 7.47
C LEU A 86 -3.36 1.04 7.90
N ALA A 87 -2.47 1.43 6.98
CA ALA A 87 -1.33 2.28 7.30
C ALA A 87 -1.77 3.67 7.77
N MET A 88 -2.75 4.29 7.11
CA MET A 88 -3.35 5.55 7.52
C MET A 88 -3.99 5.45 8.91
N SER A 89 -4.79 4.41 9.15
CA SER A 89 -5.44 4.15 10.44
C SER A 89 -4.41 3.99 11.56
N MET A 90 -3.36 3.21 11.36
CA MET A 90 -2.30 2.99 12.37
C MET A 90 -1.49 4.24 12.71
N LEU A 91 -1.35 5.17 11.76
CA LEU A 91 -0.54 6.38 11.90
C LEU A 91 -1.38 7.63 12.22
N GLY A 92 -2.71 7.50 12.30
CA GLY A 92 -3.63 8.62 12.52
C GLY A 92 -3.62 9.65 11.38
N VAL A 93 -3.28 9.23 10.17
CA VAL A 93 -3.26 10.08 8.97
C VAL A 93 -4.60 9.97 8.26
N LYS A 94 -5.23 11.10 7.96
CA LYS A 94 -6.48 11.12 7.19
C LYS A 94 -6.20 10.83 5.71
N GLY A 95 -7.18 10.24 5.03
CA GLY A 95 -7.05 10.04 3.60
C GLY A 95 -8.19 9.24 3.00
N LYS A 96 -8.18 9.17 1.67
CA LYS A 96 -9.23 8.54 0.87
C LYS A 96 -8.70 7.51 -0.10
N ILE A 97 -9.51 6.49 -0.30
CA ILE A 97 -9.32 5.48 -1.35
C ILE A 97 -10.38 5.71 -2.42
N VAL A 98 -9.96 6.13 -3.60
CA VAL A 98 -10.87 6.29 -4.75
C VAL A 98 -11.06 4.94 -5.42
N VAL A 99 -12.32 4.60 -5.68
CA VAL A 99 -12.71 3.33 -6.31
C VAL A 99 -13.75 3.58 -7.40
N PRO A 100 -13.80 2.76 -8.46
CA PRO A 100 -14.86 2.87 -9.47
C PRO A 100 -16.23 2.51 -8.88
N GLU A 101 -17.30 3.05 -9.46
CA GLU A 101 -18.68 2.85 -8.98
C GLU A 101 -19.15 1.39 -9.04
N ASN A 102 -18.62 0.62 -9.99
CA ASN A 102 -18.95 -0.79 -10.20
C ASN A 102 -18.09 -1.77 -9.36
N VAL A 103 -17.35 -1.26 -8.37
CA VAL A 103 -16.51 -2.10 -7.50
C VAL A 103 -17.33 -3.11 -6.71
N HIS A 104 -16.79 -4.32 -6.54
CA HIS A 104 -17.42 -5.34 -5.69
C HIS A 104 -17.49 -4.91 -4.22
N LYS A 105 -18.66 -5.06 -3.59
CA LYS A 105 -18.93 -4.64 -2.20
C LYS A 105 -17.94 -5.19 -1.19
N ASN A 106 -17.54 -6.46 -1.30
CA ASN A 106 -16.59 -7.09 -0.39
C ASN A 106 -15.20 -6.42 -0.39
N LYS A 107 -14.79 -5.82 -1.52
CA LYS A 107 -13.53 -5.08 -1.61
C LYS A 107 -13.62 -3.74 -0.86
N VAL A 108 -14.75 -3.06 -1.00
CA VAL A 108 -15.02 -1.82 -0.26
C VAL A 108 -15.12 -2.08 1.24
N GLU A 109 -15.86 -3.12 1.63
CA GLU A 109 -15.99 -3.52 3.04
C GLU A 109 -14.62 -3.80 3.67
N ASN A 110 -13.70 -4.44 2.95
CA ASN A 110 -12.34 -4.66 3.44
C ASN A 110 -11.58 -3.35 3.68
N ILE A 111 -11.69 -2.37 2.76
CA ILE A 111 -11.08 -1.05 2.91
C ILE A 111 -11.66 -0.33 4.14
N LEU A 112 -12.98 -0.32 4.29
CA LEU A 112 -13.68 0.32 5.42
C LEU A 112 -13.33 -0.34 6.76
N ASN A 113 -13.30 -1.67 6.82
CA ASN A 113 -12.94 -2.44 8.02
C ASN A 113 -11.49 -2.18 8.47
N LEU A 114 -10.62 -1.76 7.56
CA LEU A 114 -9.23 -1.36 7.85
C LEU A 114 -9.10 0.14 8.20
N GLY A 115 -10.23 0.85 8.31
CA GLY A 115 -10.29 2.26 8.70
C GLY A 115 -10.10 3.25 7.54
N GLY A 116 -10.20 2.78 6.29
CA GLY A 116 -10.16 3.65 5.10
C GLY A 116 -11.49 4.39 4.88
N GLU A 117 -11.40 5.57 4.29
CA GLU A 117 -12.54 6.31 3.72
C GLU A 117 -12.58 6.06 2.21
N VAL A 118 -13.77 5.78 1.66
CA VAL A 118 -13.94 5.45 0.25
C VAL A 118 -14.66 6.57 -0.48
N GLU A 119 -14.13 6.97 -1.64
CA GLU A 119 -14.80 7.84 -2.60
C GLU A 119 -15.03 7.08 -3.90
N TYR A 120 -16.28 7.07 -4.38
CA TYR A 120 -16.66 6.41 -5.63
C TYR A 120 -16.53 7.39 -6.80
N TYR A 121 -15.85 6.98 -7.86
CA TYR A 121 -15.71 7.82 -9.04
C TYR A 121 -15.39 7.00 -10.30
N GLY A 122 -16.18 7.25 -11.37
CA GLY A 122 -15.98 6.67 -12.69
C GLY A 122 -16.30 5.18 -12.79
N ASP A 123 -16.15 4.66 -14.00
CA ASP A 123 -16.56 3.29 -14.32
C ASP A 123 -15.43 2.27 -14.23
N ASP A 124 -14.18 2.74 -14.17
CA ASP A 124 -13.01 1.88 -14.14
C ASP A 124 -11.86 2.42 -13.23
N CYS A 125 -10.79 1.63 -13.15
CA CYS A 125 -9.64 1.98 -12.32
C CYS A 125 -8.86 3.20 -12.84
N ILE A 126 -8.94 3.51 -14.15
CA ILE A 126 -8.24 4.65 -14.76
C ILE A 126 -8.90 5.95 -14.30
N HIS A 127 -10.24 6.02 -14.41
CA HIS A 127 -11.01 7.18 -13.92
C HIS A 127 -10.82 7.42 -12.41
N ALA A 128 -10.80 6.33 -11.63
CA ALA A 128 -10.54 6.43 -10.19
C ALA A 128 -9.13 6.97 -9.90
N GLU A 129 -8.14 6.56 -10.68
CA GLU A 129 -6.75 7.03 -10.55
C GLU A 129 -6.60 8.50 -10.94
N GLU A 130 -7.19 8.93 -12.05
CA GLU A 130 -7.23 10.33 -12.48
C GLU A 130 -7.86 11.22 -11.42
N LYS A 131 -8.97 10.76 -10.81
CA LYS A 131 -9.64 11.46 -9.71
C LYS A 131 -8.77 11.56 -8.47
N ALA A 132 -8.10 10.49 -8.08
CA ALA A 132 -7.17 10.52 -6.95
C ALA A 132 -6.02 11.52 -7.18
N GLN A 133 -5.47 11.58 -8.38
CA GLN A 133 -4.46 12.57 -8.76
C GLN A 133 -5.00 14.00 -8.78
N GLU A 134 -6.25 14.20 -9.23
CA GLU A 134 -6.93 15.49 -9.15
C GLU A 134 -7.09 15.96 -7.71
N ILE A 135 -7.58 15.09 -6.82
CA ILE A 135 -7.69 15.37 -5.38
C ILE A 135 -6.32 15.76 -4.81
N SER A 136 -5.28 15.01 -5.12
CA SER A 136 -3.92 15.35 -4.69
C SER A 136 -3.51 16.76 -5.11
N ARG A 137 -3.70 17.11 -6.38
CA ARG A 137 -3.34 18.45 -6.91
C ARG A 137 -4.14 19.60 -6.30
N THR A 138 -5.42 19.37 -5.98
CA THR A 138 -6.32 20.42 -5.51
C THR A 138 -6.29 20.60 -4.00
N THR A 139 -6.01 19.55 -3.24
CA THR A 139 -6.03 19.57 -1.77
C THR A 139 -4.64 19.59 -1.12
N GLY A 140 -3.59 19.26 -1.88
CA GLY A 140 -2.25 19.03 -1.35
C GLY A 140 -2.07 17.66 -0.68
N ALA A 141 -3.08 16.78 -0.69
CA ALA A 141 -2.94 15.41 -0.18
C ALA A 141 -1.89 14.63 -0.96
N THR A 142 -1.08 13.84 -0.27
CA THR A 142 -0.07 13.02 -0.92
C THR A 142 -0.71 11.87 -1.69
N TYR A 143 -0.53 11.83 -3.00
CA TYR A 143 -0.93 10.67 -3.81
C TYR A 143 0.06 9.53 -3.59
N ILE A 144 -0.44 8.36 -3.17
CA ILE A 144 0.37 7.14 -3.05
C ILE A 144 0.07 6.24 -4.23
N SER A 145 1.06 6.08 -5.11
CA SER A 145 0.93 5.25 -6.31
C SER A 145 0.97 3.75 -5.97
N PRO A 146 0.12 2.92 -6.58
CA PRO A 146 0.25 1.47 -6.45
C PRO A 146 1.47 0.88 -7.17
N TYR A 147 2.22 1.66 -7.96
CA TYR A 147 3.24 1.18 -8.89
C TYR A 147 4.64 1.77 -8.68
N ASN A 148 4.77 3.08 -8.50
CA ASN A 148 6.04 3.80 -8.67
C ASN A 148 6.25 4.96 -7.69
N ASP A 149 5.96 4.77 -6.42
CA ASP A 149 6.38 5.71 -5.39
C ASP A 149 7.89 5.60 -5.10
N GLU A 150 8.54 6.75 -4.91
CA GLU A 150 9.94 6.84 -4.48
C GLU A 150 10.11 6.67 -2.96
#